data_71bd96c4c41e25a63d1b9423ac994cb2
#
_entry.id   71bd96c4c41e25a63d1b9423ac994cb2
#
_cell.length_a   1.000
_cell.length_b   1.000
_cell.length_c   1.000
_cell.angle_alpha   90.00
_cell.angle_beta   90.00
_cell.angle_gamma   90.00
#
_symmetry.space_group_name_H-M   'P 1'
#
loop_
_entity.id
_entity.type
_entity.pdbx_description
1 polymer ?
#
loop_
_entity_poly.entity_id
_entity_poly.type
_entity_poly.pdbx_seq_one_letter_code
_entity_poly.pdbx_strand_id
1 'polypeptide(L)'
;QLLYTNDSIPQINNYAVLLIEIQEPDLALSALQKLAQIIKEYNSNHCLDYAQVQESLGSICLITANISQAKTHFKKALKIYEDIWADEPELIEEKYQAIQELYPQAGIALAKSILLTKH
;
A
#
# COMPACT_ATOMS: atom_id res chain seq x y z
N GLN A 1 23.48 9.14 3.33
CA GLN A 1 22.20 9.65 2.85
C GLN A 1 21.79 8.95 1.56
N LEU A 2 20.58 8.45 1.54
CA LEU A 2 20.07 7.76 0.37
C LEU A 2 19.50 8.76 -0.63
N LEU A 3 20.03 8.74 -1.85
CA LEU A 3 19.50 9.55 -2.92
C LEU A 3 18.34 8.79 -3.58
N TYR A 4 17.25 9.48 -3.79
CA TYR A 4 16.12 8.90 -4.46
C TYR A 4 16.40 8.71 -5.95
N THR A 5 16.16 7.50 -6.45
CA THR A 5 16.12 7.19 -7.88
C THR A 5 14.99 6.18 -8.10
N ASN A 6 14.55 6.04 -9.35
CA ASN A 6 13.53 5.04 -9.66
C ASN A 6 13.99 3.63 -9.29
N ASP A 7 15.30 3.38 -9.34
CA ASP A 7 15.85 2.06 -9.01
C ASP A 7 15.81 1.78 -7.51
N SER A 8 15.79 2.82 -6.66
CA SER A 8 15.80 2.63 -5.22
C SER A 8 14.41 2.32 -4.64
N ILE A 9 13.34 2.61 -5.37
CA ILE A 9 11.97 2.41 -4.87
C ILE A 9 11.69 0.94 -4.53
N PRO A 10 11.95 -0.03 -5.43
CA PRO A 10 11.72 -1.43 -5.09
C PRO A 10 12.58 -1.90 -3.91
N GLN A 11 13.82 -1.42 -3.82
CA GLN A 11 14.71 -1.80 -2.73
C GLN A 11 14.20 -1.31 -1.39
N ILE A 12 13.76 -0.06 -1.32
CA ILE A 12 13.23 0.50 -0.08
C ILE A 12 11.93 -0.19 0.31
N ASN A 13 11.07 -0.48 -0.67
CA ASN A 13 9.83 -1.20 -0.40
C ASN A 13 10.11 -2.60 0.13
N ASN A 14 11.09 -3.31 -0.45
CA ASN A 14 11.49 -4.63 0.02
C ASN A 14 12.07 -4.57 1.42
N TYR A 15 12.86 -3.56 1.73
CA TYR A 15 13.38 -3.37 3.07
C TYR A 15 12.26 -3.19 4.09
N ALA A 16 11.24 -2.40 3.74
CA ALA A 16 10.09 -2.21 4.59
C ALA A 16 9.35 -3.53 4.84
N VAL A 17 9.19 -4.36 3.80
CA VAL A 17 8.57 -5.67 3.95
C VAL A 17 9.36 -6.54 4.92
N LEU A 18 10.70 -6.53 4.82
CA LEU A 18 11.54 -7.28 5.75
C LEU A 18 11.37 -6.78 7.19
N LEU A 19 11.25 -5.46 7.38
CA LEU A 19 11.02 -4.92 8.72
C LEU A 19 9.69 -5.39 9.29
N ILE A 20 8.68 -5.56 8.46
CA ILE A 20 7.41 -6.13 8.89
C ILE A 20 7.58 -7.58 9.33
N GLU A 21 8.32 -8.37 8.53
CA GLU A 21 8.54 -9.78 8.82
C GLU A 21 9.30 -10.00 10.12
N ILE A 22 10.25 -9.14 10.47
CA ILE A 22 10.99 -9.23 11.73
C ILE A 22 10.35 -8.46 12.87
N GLN A 23 9.08 -8.06 12.68
CA GLN A 23 8.27 -7.42 13.71
C GLN A 23 8.80 -6.04 14.12
N GLU A 24 9.24 -5.26 13.16
CA GLU A 24 9.64 -3.87 13.36
C GLU A 24 8.70 -2.94 12.57
N PRO A 25 7.38 -2.95 12.89
CA PRO A 25 6.42 -2.20 12.08
C PRO A 25 6.59 -0.69 12.14
N ASP A 26 7.10 -0.16 13.25
CA ASP A 26 7.28 1.29 13.37
C ASP A 26 8.36 1.78 12.43
N LEU A 27 9.44 1.01 12.29
CA LEU A 27 10.51 1.35 11.34
C LEU A 27 10.03 1.21 9.90
N ALA A 28 9.24 0.17 9.63
CA ALA A 28 8.67 -0.03 8.32
C ALA A 28 7.74 1.13 7.95
N LEU A 29 6.89 1.55 8.89
CA LEU A 29 5.98 2.66 8.68
C LEU A 29 6.74 3.94 8.36
N SER A 30 7.77 4.26 9.13
CA SER A 30 8.59 5.45 8.90
C SER A 30 9.26 5.42 7.54
N ALA A 31 9.82 4.28 7.16
CA ALA A 31 10.49 4.13 5.86
C ALA A 31 9.53 4.33 4.71
N LEU A 32 8.34 3.75 4.79
CA LEU A 32 7.35 3.87 3.73
C LEU A 32 6.74 5.27 3.64
N GLN A 33 6.52 5.92 4.78
CA GLN A 33 6.04 7.31 4.78
C GLN A 33 7.05 8.23 4.10
N LYS A 34 8.32 8.03 4.39
CA LYS A 34 9.38 8.82 3.76
C LYS A 34 9.47 8.53 2.26
N LEU A 35 9.35 7.27 1.89
CA LEU A 35 9.37 6.88 0.48
C LEU A 35 8.18 7.49 -0.27
N ALA A 36 6.99 7.45 0.32
CA ALA A 36 5.82 8.06 -0.28
C ALA A 36 6.02 9.56 -0.53
N GLN A 37 6.62 10.25 0.45
CA GLN A 37 6.90 11.67 0.33
C GLN A 37 7.88 11.94 -0.81
N ILE A 38 8.93 11.14 -0.91
CA ILE A 38 9.93 11.28 -1.96
C ILE A 38 9.30 11.06 -3.34
N ILE A 39 8.50 10.02 -3.49
CA ILE A 39 7.85 9.75 -4.77
C ILE A 39 6.94 10.91 -5.17
N LYS A 40 6.18 11.42 -4.20
CA LYS A 40 5.28 12.54 -4.43
C LYS A 40 6.04 13.78 -4.91
N GLU A 41 7.23 14.04 -4.36
CA GLU A 41 8.03 15.20 -4.71
C GLU A 41 8.70 15.08 -6.06
N TYR A 42 9.24 13.90 -6.39
CA TYR A 42 10.07 13.72 -7.58
C TYR A 42 9.37 13.06 -8.75
N ASN A 43 8.25 12.43 -8.53
CA ASN A 43 7.45 11.81 -9.57
C ASN A 43 6.06 12.39 -9.56
N SER A 44 5.18 11.75 -8.78
CA SER A 44 3.78 12.09 -8.75
C SER A 44 3.12 11.34 -7.60
N ASN A 45 2.05 11.89 -7.08
CA ASN A 45 1.20 11.14 -6.17
C ASN A 45 0.15 10.32 -6.94
N HIS A 46 0.36 10.14 -8.25
CA HIS A 46 -0.57 9.39 -9.10
C HIS A 46 0.20 8.51 -10.08
N CYS A 47 1.06 7.65 -9.54
CA CYS A 47 1.86 6.72 -10.33
C CYS A 47 1.84 5.35 -9.67
N LEU A 48 2.24 4.33 -10.41
CA LEU A 48 2.23 2.95 -9.92
C LEU A 48 3.06 2.78 -8.66
N ASP A 49 4.23 3.41 -8.61
CA ASP A 49 5.11 3.32 -7.45
C ASP A 49 4.44 3.88 -6.20
N TYR A 50 3.75 5.02 -6.34
CA TYR A 50 3.04 5.61 -5.21
C TYR A 50 1.90 4.71 -4.74
N ALA A 51 1.17 4.10 -5.69
CA ALA A 51 0.10 3.16 -5.35
C ALA A 51 0.63 1.98 -4.56
N GLN A 52 1.76 1.41 -4.98
CA GLN A 52 2.36 0.28 -4.28
C GLN A 52 2.78 0.63 -2.86
N VAL A 53 3.33 1.82 -2.67
CA VAL A 53 3.71 2.28 -1.33
C VAL A 53 2.46 2.48 -0.47
N GLN A 54 1.39 3.04 -1.03
CA GLN A 54 0.13 3.19 -0.30
C GLN A 54 -0.43 1.83 0.11
N GLU A 55 -0.34 0.84 -0.76
CA GLU A 55 -0.77 -0.52 -0.45
C GLU A 55 0.04 -1.10 0.72
N SER A 56 1.35 -0.91 0.71
CA SER A 56 2.23 -1.35 1.80
C SER A 56 1.92 -0.64 3.11
N LEU A 57 1.65 0.66 3.05
CA LEU A 57 1.24 1.43 4.24
C LEU A 57 -0.06 0.88 4.82
N GLY A 58 -1.02 0.53 3.94
CA GLY A 58 -2.25 -0.10 4.39
C GLY A 58 -2.00 -1.41 5.11
N SER A 59 -1.11 -2.23 4.59
CA SER A 59 -0.76 -3.51 5.21
C SER A 59 -0.19 -3.32 6.61
N ILE A 60 0.70 -2.35 6.79
CA ILE A 60 1.27 -2.06 8.10
C ILE A 60 0.19 -1.59 9.07
N CYS A 61 -0.72 -0.75 8.59
CA CYS A 61 -1.81 -0.27 9.44
C CYS A 61 -2.70 -1.42 9.90
N LEU A 62 -2.94 -2.44 9.06
CA LEU A 62 -3.69 -3.62 9.47
C LEU A 62 -2.95 -4.39 10.57
N ILE A 63 -1.64 -4.57 10.39
CA ILE A 63 -0.82 -5.30 11.35
C ILE A 63 -0.81 -4.62 12.72
N THR A 64 -0.83 -3.29 12.71
CA THR A 64 -0.84 -2.50 13.95
C THR A 64 -2.24 -2.14 14.43
N ALA A 65 -3.27 -2.78 13.85
CA ALA A 65 -4.68 -2.61 14.23
C ALA A 65 -5.23 -1.20 13.96
N ASN A 66 -4.62 -0.45 13.06
CA ASN A 66 -5.12 0.86 12.63
C ASN A 66 -5.98 0.68 11.39
N ILE A 67 -7.15 0.07 11.57
CA ILE A 67 -8.00 -0.38 10.46
C ILE A 67 -8.52 0.78 9.63
N SER A 68 -8.91 1.87 10.27
CA SER A 68 -9.41 3.05 9.57
C SER A 68 -8.35 3.66 8.65
N GLN A 69 -7.12 3.77 9.13
CA GLN A 69 -6.00 4.28 8.34
C GLN A 69 -5.63 3.32 7.21
N ALA A 70 -5.69 2.02 7.48
CA ALA A 70 -5.44 1.01 6.47
C ALA A 70 -6.39 1.18 5.29
N LYS A 71 -7.67 1.35 5.58
CA LYS A 71 -8.69 1.55 4.56
C LYS A 71 -8.40 2.79 3.71
N THR A 72 -7.96 3.87 4.35
CA THR A 72 -7.61 5.11 3.65
C THR A 72 -6.46 4.88 2.67
N HIS A 73 -5.41 4.19 3.11
CA HIS A 73 -4.26 3.91 2.24
C HIS A 73 -4.64 2.99 1.09
N PHE A 74 -5.42 1.94 1.37
CA PHE A 74 -5.86 1.02 0.31
C PHE A 74 -6.73 1.72 -0.72
N LYS A 75 -7.61 2.62 -0.28
CA LYS A 75 -8.44 3.37 -1.22
C LYS A 75 -7.61 4.26 -2.14
N LYS A 76 -6.59 4.90 -1.59
CA LYS A 76 -5.67 5.70 -2.41
C LYS A 76 -4.98 4.84 -3.47
N ALA A 77 -4.49 3.69 -3.05
CA ALA A 77 -3.82 2.77 -3.96
C ALA A 77 -4.77 2.30 -5.07
N LEU A 78 -5.97 1.85 -4.69
CA LEU A 78 -6.93 1.33 -5.65
C LEU A 78 -7.40 2.39 -6.65
N LYS A 79 -7.56 3.62 -6.20
CA LYS A 79 -7.92 4.71 -7.08
C LYS A 79 -6.88 4.90 -8.17
N ILE A 80 -5.61 4.85 -7.82
CA ILE A 80 -4.52 4.98 -8.77
C ILE A 80 -4.50 3.78 -9.72
N TYR A 81 -4.64 2.57 -9.21
CA TYR A 81 -4.69 1.38 -10.04
C TYR A 81 -5.85 1.42 -11.03
N GLU A 82 -7.02 1.88 -10.58
CA GLU A 82 -8.18 2.01 -11.47
C GLU A 82 -7.91 2.96 -12.62
N ASP A 83 -7.21 4.05 -12.35
CA ASP A 83 -6.90 5.02 -13.39
C ASP A 83 -5.81 4.52 -14.33
N ILE A 84 -4.76 3.90 -13.80
CA ILE A 84 -3.63 3.43 -14.61
C ILE A 84 -4.03 2.19 -15.42
N TRP A 85 -4.81 1.30 -14.84
CA TRP A 85 -5.24 0.05 -15.47
C TRP A 85 -6.67 0.10 -15.97
N ALA A 86 -7.11 1.28 -16.42
CA ALA A 86 -8.50 1.45 -16.85
C ALA A 86 -8.90 0.45 -17.95
N ASP A 87 -7.95 0.09 -18.80
CA ASP A 87 -8.19 -0.85 -19.89
C ASP A 87 -7.88 -2.32 -19.52
N GLU A 88 -7.55 -2.57 -18.27
CA GLU A 88 -7.17 -3.90 -17.80
C GLU A 88 -7.92 -4.26 -16.51
N PRO A 89 -9.24 -4.47 -16.61
CA PRO A 89 -10.05 -4.72 -15.41
C PRO A 89 -9.64 -5.97 -14.61
N GLU A 90 -9.00 -6.94 -15.26
CA GLU A 90 -8.54 -8.13 -14.55
C GLU A 90 -7.47 -7.79 -13.52
N LEU A 91 -6.57 -6.88 -13.84
CA LEU A 91 -5.52 -6.47 -12.91
C LEU A 91 -6.11 -5.74 -11.70
N ILE A 92 -7.11 -4.91 -11.95
CA ILE A 92 -7.80 -4.19 -10.88
C ILE A 92 -8.50 -5.18 -9.96
N GLU A 93 -9.20 -6.16 -10.53
CA GLU A 93 -9.91 -7.16 -9.74
C GLU A 93 -8.95 -7.98 -8.87
N GLU A 94 -7.81 -8.36 -9.43
CA GLU A 94 -6.79 -9.08 -8.65
C GLU A 94 -6.31 -8.26 -7.46
N LYS A 95 -6.14 -6.95 -7.64
CA LYS A 95 -5.72 -6.08 -6.54
C LYS A 95 -6.79 -5.97 -5.46
N TYR A 96 -8.06 -5.83 -5.86
CA TYR A 96 -9.16 -5.81 -4.89
C TYR A 96 -9.17 -7.08 -4.05
N GLN A 97 -9.05 -8.24 -4.71
CA GLN A 97 -9.06 -9.51 -4.00
C GLN A 97 -7.84 -9.65 -3.07
N ALA A 98 -6.66 -9.30 -3.57
CA ALA A 98 -5.44 -9.40 -2.77
C ALA A 98 -5.52 -8.53 -1.52
N ILE A 99 -6.02 -7.31 -1.65
CA ILE A 99 -6.14 -6.40 -0.52
C ILE A 99 -7.19 -6.90 0.48
N GLN A 100 -8.33 -7.39 -0.01
CA GLN A 100 -9.36 -7.91 0.87
C GLN A 100 -8.86 -9.11 1.69
N GLU A 101 -8.03 -9.95 1.09
CA GLU A 101 -7.48 -11.11 1.78
C GLU A 101 -6.48 -10.75 2.89
N LEU A 102 -5.92 -9.55 2.86
CA LEU A 102 -5.02 -9.11 3.92
C LEU A 102 -5.74 -8.97 5.27
N TYR A 103 -7.03 -8.67 5.26
CA TYR A 103 -7.80 -8.49 6.49
C TYR A 103 -7.87 -9.76 7.33
N PRO A 104 -8.35 -10.90 6.79
CA PRO A 104 -8.37 -12.12 7.58
C PRO A 104 -6.96 -12.61 7.95
N GLN A 105 -5.97 -12.37 7.09
CA GLN A 105 -4.59 -12.73 7.41
C GLN A 105 -4.07 -11.97 8.62
N ALA A 106 -4.54 -10.75 8.83
CA ALA A 106 -4.20 -9.96 10.00
C ALA A 106 -5.11 -10.24 11.20
N GLY A 107 -5.99 -11.25 11.11
CA GLY A 107 -6.91 -11.58 12.18
C GLY A 107 -8.13 -10.68 12.27
N ILE A 108 -8.43 -9.94 11.21
CA ILE A 108 -9.55 -8.99 11.20
C ILE A 108 -10.68 -9.57 10.38
N ALA A 109 -11.86 -9.70 10.98
CA ALA A 109 -13.03 -10.16 10.26
C ALA A 109 -13.44 -9.13 9.21
N LEU A 110 -13.74 -9.64 8.00
CA LEU A 110 -14.24 -8.77 6.95
C LEU A 110 -15.70 -8.43 7.21
N ALA A 111 -15.97 -7.15 7.37
CA ALA A 111 -17.34 -6.66 7.40
C ALA A 111 -17.63 -6.04 6.05
N LYS A 112 -18.75 -6.41 5.44
CA LYS A 112 -19.08 -5.93 4.09
C LYS A 112 -19.10 -4.41 4.00
N SER A 113 -19.52 -3.76 5.06
CA SER A 113 -19.59 -2.30 5.08
C SER A 113 -18.23 -1.62 5.05
N ILE A 114 -17.17 -2.36 5.37
CA ILE A 114 -15.80 -1.82 5.39
C ILE A 114 -15.03 -2.23 4.16
N LEU A 115 -15.54 -3.19 3.41
CA LEU A 115 -14.85 -3.70 2.24
C LEU A 115 -14.63 -2.60 1.22
N LEU A 116 -13.51 -2.72 0.54
CA LEU A 116 -13.20 -1.86 -0.59
C LEU A 116 -14.03 -2.37 -1.76
N THR A 117 -15.08 -1.67 -2.08
CA THR A 117 -15.93 -2.03 -3.22
C THR A 117 -15.60 -1.13 -4.38
N LYS A 118 -15.85 -1.64 -5.57
CA LYS A 118 -15.62 -0.85 -6.79
C LYS A 118 -16.61 0.30 -6.92
N HIS A 119 -17.68 0.20 -6.22
CA HIS A 119 -18.77 1.15 -6.38
C HIS A 119 -19.17 1.74 -5.08
#